data_29af164bba69b20168d786d74db5f3dd
#
_entry.id   29af164bba69b20168d786d74db5f3dd
#
_cell.length_a   1.000
_cell.length_b   1.000
_cell.length_c   1.000
_cell.angle_alpha   90.00
_cell.angle_beta   90.00
_cell.angle_gamma   90.00
#
_symmetry.space_group_name_H-M   'P 1'
#
loop_
_entity.id
_entity.type
_entity.pdbx_description
1 polymer ?
#
loop_
_entity_poly.entity_id
_entity_poly.type
_entity_poly.pdbx_seq_one_letter_code
_entity_poly.pdbx_strand_id
1 'polypeptide(L)'
;ANHGIPLQMKTDKRTVFTYQASNSKKMEDDTYTQFGYACHQLGILLETTSIPQAKGRVERLNQTLQSRLPIELERNNIHTLEDANTFLLSYIQTFNEQFGNKTKLSVFEEAPNPSERNLILARLAERVVDSGHHIRFQNRYYMPV
;
A
#
# COMPACT_ATOMS: atom_id res chain seq x y z
N ALA A 1 5.01 11.38 0.74
CA ALA A 1 4.01 11.13 -0.29
C ALA A 1 3.49 12.48 -0.80
N ASN A 2 4.04 12.94 -1.92
CA ASN A 2 3.76 14.30 -2.43
C ASN A 2 2.71 14.30 -3.56
N HIS A 3 2.01 13.17 -3.77
CA HIS A 3 1.13 13.00 -4.93
C HIS A 3 -0.36 12.93 -4.58
N GLY A 4 -0.72 12.81 -3.32
CA GLY A 4 -2.11 12.64 -2.89
C GLY A 4 -2.62 11.20 -2.98
N ILE A 5 -3.94 11.04 -3.00
CA ILE A 5 -4.66 9.76 -3.02
C ILE A 5 -5.10 9.45 -4.45
N PRO A 6 -4.78 8.26 -5.00
CA PRO A 6 -5.25 7.87 -6.30
C PRO A 6 -6.75 7.53 -6.26
N LEU A 7 -7.48 7.90 -7.29
CA LEU A 7 -8.89 7.54 -7.44
C LEU A 7 -9.11 6.03 -7.55
N GLN A 8 -8.18 5.33 -8.18
CA GLN A 8 -8.28 3.88 -8.43
C GLN A 8 -6.91 3.22 -8.31
N MET A 9 -6.90 2.02 -7.74
CA MET A 9 -5.74 1.12 -7.72
C MET A 9 -6.10 -0.22 -8.33
N LYS A 10 -5.22 -0.74 -9.19
CA LYS A 10 -5.35 -2.06 -9.80
C LYS A 10 -4.29 -3.00 -9.26
N THR A 11 -4.71 -4.13 -8.69
CA THR A 11 -3.83 -5.11 -8.03
C THR A 11 -4.09 -6.53 -8.55
N ASP A 12 -3.25 -7.46 -8.14
CA ASP A 12 -3.49 -8.89 -8.33
C ASP A 12 -4.41 -9.46 -7.24
N LYS A 13 -4.84 -10.72 -7.43
CA LYS A 13 -5.72 -11.43 -6.48
C LYS A 13 -4.94 -12.07 -5.32
N ARG A 14 -3.98 -11.35 -4.72
CA ARG A 14 -3.33 -11.85 -3.50
C ARG A 14 -4.21 -11.63 -2.28
N THR A 15 -4.02 -12.47 -1.27
CA THR A 15 -4.77 -12.42 -0.01
C THR A 15 -4.64 -11.09 0.75
N VAL A 16 -3.61 -10.30 0.48
CA VAL A 16 -3.44 -8.95 1.01
C VAL A 16 -4.51 -7.99 0.44
N PHE A 17 -4.90 -8.19 -0.81
CA PHE A 17 -5.85 -7.31 -1.52
C PHE A 17 -7.27 -7.87 -1.54
N THR A 18 -7.41 -9.19 -1.46
CA THR A 18 -8.71 -9.85 -1.60
C THR A 18 -8.92 -10.79 -0.41
N TYR A 19 -10.04 -10.62 0.29
CA TYR A 19 -10.45 -11.57 1.31
C TYR A 19 -10.86 -12.89 0.64
N GLN A 20 -10.28 -13.99 1.10
CA GLN A 20 -10.73 -15.34 0.76
C GLN A 20 -11.41 -15.93 1.99
N ALA A 21 -12.72 -16.09 1.94
CA ALA A 21 -13.46 -16.73 3.01
C ALA A 21 -12.97 -18.19 3.17
N SER A 22 -12.27 -18.47 4.24
CA SER A 22 -12.09 -19.83 4.72
C SER A 22 -13.39 -20.22 5.43
N ASN A 23 -14.09 -21.22 4.95
CA ASN A 23 -15.28 -21.96 5.43
C ASN A 23 -15.98 -21.59 6.77
N SER A 24 -15.78 -20.40 7.30
CA SER A 24 -16.45 -19.91 8.49
C SER A 24 -17.57 -18.96 8.10
N LYS A 25 -18.77 -19.24 8.58
CA LYS A 25 -19.95 -18.36 8.53
C LYS A 25 -19.69 -17.02 9.23
N LYS A 26 -18.87 -16.17 8.62
CA LYS A 26 -18.75 -14.76 9.03
C LYS A 26 -19.70 -13.93 8.19
N MET A 27 -20.41 -13.04 8.86
CA MET A 27 -21.39 -12.12 8.28
C MET A 27 -20.75 -11.26 7.18
N GLU A 28 -21.57 -10.82 6.24
CA GLU A 28 -21.20 -10.04 5.05
C GLU A 28 -20.42 -8.73 5.31
N ASP A 29 -20.40 -8.23 6.55
CA ASP A 29 -19.71 -6.98 6.92
C ASP A 29 -18.18 -7.09 7.08
N ASP A 30 -17.62 -8.32 7.11
CA ASP A 30 -16.20 -8.57 7.40
C ASP A 30 -15.41 -8.97 6.13
N THR A 31 -15.79 -8.46 4.96
CA THR A 31 -15.24 -8.88 3.66
C THR A 31 -13.97 -8.15 3.23
N TYR A 32 -13.52 -7.16 4.00
CA TYR A 32 -12.32 -6.40 3.64
C TYR A 32 -11.06 -6.94 4.30
N THR A 33 -9.97 -7.02 3.53
CA THR A 33 -8.64 -7.06 4.12
C THR A 33 -8.33 -5.71 4.78
N GLN A 34 -7.34 -5.63 5.66
CA GLN A 34 -6.95 -4.35 6.26
C GLN A 34 -6.55 -3.31 5.20
N PHE A 35 -5.89 -3.76 4.13
CA PHE A 35 -5.57 -2.91 2.99
C PHE A 35 -6.84 -2.46 2.24
N GLY A 36 -7.77 -3.39 1.98
CA GLY A 36 -9.05 -3.08 1.35
C GLY A 36 -9.87 -2.08 2.17
N TYR A 37 -9.91 -2.24 3.49
CA TYR A 37 -10.55 -1.30 4.40
C TYR A 37 -9.92 0.10 4.32
N ALA A 38 -8.59 0.20 4.36
CA ALA A 38 -7.90 1.47 4.23
C ALA A 38 -8.18 2.14 2.87
N CYS A 39 -8.21 1.38 1.77
CA CYS A 39 -8.59 1.89 0.46
C CYS A 39 -10.03 2.42 0.47
N HIS A 40 -10.97 1.68 1.05
CA HIS A 40 -12.36 2.10 1.16
C HIS A 40 -12.50 3.42 1.95
N GLN A 41 -11.84 3.53 3.11
CA GLN A 41 -11.83 4.75 3.93
C GLN A 41 -11.21 5.97 3.21
N LEU A 42 -10.27 5.72 2.31
CA LEU A 42 -9.63 6.76 1.50
C LEU A 42 -10.37 7.05 0.18
N GLY A 43 -11.52 6.41 -0.07
CA GLY A 43 -12.26 6.57 -1.33
C GLY A 43 -11.58 5.96 -2.55
N ILE A 44 -10.58 5.08 -2.35
CA ILE A 44 -9.83 4.44 -3.44
C ILE A 44 -10.62 3.24 -3.98
N LEU A 45 -10.96 3.27 -5.25
CA LEU A 45 -11.53 2.11 -5.93
C LEU A 45 -10.46 1.03 -6.14
N LEU A 46 -10.56 -0.07 -5.39
CA LEU A 46 -9.62 -1.19 -5.49
C LEU A 46 -10.16 -2.22 -6.49
N GLU A 47 -9.51 -2.32 -7.65
CA GLU A 47 -9.82 -3.31 -8.68
C GLU A 47 -8.80 -4.44 -8.67
N THR A 48 -9.24 -5.68 -8.48
CA THR A 48 -8.37 -6.85 -8.53
C THR A 48 -8.52 -7.59 -9.87
N THR A 49 -7.41 -7.98 -10.47
CA THR A 49 -7.42 -8.71 -11.74
C THR A 49 -6.45 -9.89 -11.73
N SER A 50 -6.88 -11.00 -12.34
CA SER A 50 -6.01 -12.14 -12.66
C SER A 50 -5.49 -12.10 -14.09
N ILE A 51 -5.91 -11.13 -14.90
CA ILE A 51 -5.59 -11.03 -16.32
C ILE A 51 -4.15 -10.51 -16.48
N PRO A 52 -3.20 -11.29 -17.03
CA PRO A 52 -1.80 -10.86 -17.19
C PRO A 52 -1.65 -9.59 -18.02
N GLN A 53 -2.42 -9.44 -19.10
CA GLN A 53 -2.36 -8.28 -20.00
C GLN A 53 -2.65 -6.95 -19.29
N ALA A 54 -3.47 -6.98 -18.24
CA ALA A 54 -3.77 -5.78 -17.44
C ALA A 54 -2.57 -5.29 -16.63
N LYS A 55 -1.53 -6.12 -16.46
CA LYS A 55 -0.32 -5.85 -15.68
C LYS A 55 0.91 -5.53 -16.54
N GLY A 56 0.81 -5.60 -17.85
CA GLY A 56 1.95 -5.51 -18.75
C GLY A 56 2.79 -4.23 -18.60
N ARG A 57 2.22 -3.13 -18.12
CA ARG A 57 2.97 -1.89 -17.83
C ARG A 57 3.84 -2.04 -16.58
N VAL A 58 3.30 -2.63 -15.51
CA VAL A 58 4.02 -2.87 -14.24
C VAL A 58 5.11 -3.91 -14.45
N GLU A 59 4.83 -4.98 -15.20
CA GLU A 59 5.82 -6.02 -15.52
C GLU A 59 6.99 -5.45 -16.32
N ARG A 60 6.74 -4.63 -17.34
CA ARG A 60 7.80 -3.94 -18.10
C ARG A 60 8.60 -2.98 -17.24
N LEU A 61 7.96 -2.23 -16.35
CA LEU A 61 8.65 -1.37 -15.40
C LEU A 61 9.58 -2.19 -14.51
N ASN A 62 9.07 -3.28 -13.93
CA ASN A 62 9.87 -4.17 -13.07
C ASN A 62 11.06 -4.77 -13.83
N GLN A 63 10.88 -5.25 -15.07
CA GLN A 63 11.97 -5.74 -15.91
C GLN A 63 13.02 -4.66 -16.17
N THR A 64 12.58 -3.43 -16.46
CA THR A 64 13.49 -2.30 -16.68
C THR A 64 14.30 -1.98 -15.43
N LEU A 65 13.66 -1.94 -14.26
CA LEU A 65 14.33 -1.69 -12.99
C LEU A 65 15.30 -2.84 -12.63
N GLN A 66 14.88 -4.09 -12.78
CA GLN A 66 15.72 -5.26 -12.51
C GLN A 66 16.96 -5.33 -13.39
N SER A 67 16.88 -4.88 -14.63
CA SER A 67 18.04 -4.86 -15.54
C SER A 67 18.96 -3.66 -15.31
N ARG A 68 18.43 -2.50 -14.94
CA ARG A 68 19.20 -1.25 -14.83
C ARG A 68 19.74 -0.98 -13.44
N LEU A 69 18.93 -1.19 -12.41
CA LEU A 69 19.30 -0.79 -11.05
C LEU A 69 20.60 -1.45 -10.56
N PRO A 70 20.83 -2.77 -10.77
CA PRO A 70 22.09 -3.38 -10.36
C PRO A 70 23.32 -2.71 -11.01
N ILE A 71 23.21 -2.37 -12.30
CA ILE A 71 24.30 -1.71 -13.04
C ILE A 71 24.55 -0.30 -12.49
N GLU A 72 23.50 0.44 -12.17
CA GLU A 72 23.64 1.79 -11.60
C GLU A 72 24.20 1.77 -10.18
N LEU A 73 23.84 0.81 -9.36
CA LEU A 73 24.43 0.61 -8.04
C LEU A 73 25.92 0.30 -8.14
N GLU A 74 26.31 -0.62 -9.03
CA GLU A 74 27.71 -0.97 -9.26
C GLU A 74 28.52 0.23 -9.77
N ARG A 75 28.01 0.99 -10.74
CA ARG A 75 28.65 2.18 -11.28
C ARG A 75 28.91 3.27 -10.23
N ASN A 76 28.08 3.34 -9.21
CA ASN A 76 28.22 4.31 -8.13
C ASN A 76 28.94 3.72 -6.91
N ASN A 77 29.52 2.52 -7.01
CA ASN A 77 30.20 1.80 -5.92
C ASN A 77 29.32 1.65 -4.65
N ILE A 78 28.04 1.37 -4.85
CA ILE A 78 27.08 1.23 -3.77
C ILE A 78 26.95 -0.24 -3.40
N HIS A 79 27.38 -0.58 -2.19
CA HIS A 79 27.42 -1.96 -1.71
C HIS A 79 26.67 -2.19 -0.39
N THR A 80 26.16 -1.12 0.24
CA THR A 80 25.36 -1.23 1.46
C THR A 80 23.88 -0.91 1.19
N LEU A 81 22.99 -1.44 2.04
CA LEU A 81 21.55 -1.20 1.92
C LEU A 81 21.22 0.28 2.20
N GLU A 82 21.91 0.89 3.14
CA GLU A 82 21.76 2.28 3.55
C GLU A 82 22.11 3.24 2.39
N ASP A 83 23.25 3.01 1.77
CA ASP A 83 23.69 3.80 0.61
C ASP A 83 22.75 3.60 -0.58
N ALA A 84 22.29 2.36 -0.81
CA ALA A 84 21.32 2.06 -1.87
C ALA A 84 19.99 2.80 -1.66
N ASN A 85 19.47 2.84 -0.43
CA ASN A 85 18.24 3.57 -0.11
C ASN A 85 18.40 5.09 -0.32
N THR A 86 19.56 5.63 0.02
CA THR A 86 19.87 7.05 -0.20
C THR A 86 19.97 7.36 -1.70
N PHE A 87 20.66 6.52 -2.45
CA PHE A 87 20.79 6.62 -3.91
C PHE A 87 19.45 6.56 -4.62
N LEU A 88 18.58 5.64 -4.21
CA LEU A 88 17.26 5.46 -4.82
C LEU A 88 16.40 6.72 -4.80
N LEU A 89 16.55 7.60 -3.82
CA LEU A 89 15.79 8.86 -3.76
C LEU A 89 16.10 9.77 -4.95
N SER A 90 17.37 9.88 -5.34
CA SER A 90 17.81 10.66 -6.52
C SER A 90 17.58 9.89 -7.82
N TYR A 91 17.86 8.59 -7.81
CA TYR A 91 17.68 7.73 -8.99
C TYR A 91 16.22 7.71 -9.47
N ILE A 92 15.24 7.62 -8.57
CA ILE A 92 13.81 7.64 -8.93
C ILE A 92 13.43 8.94 -9.65
N GLN A 93 13.99 10.07 -9.26
CA GLN A 93 13.73 11.35 -9.94
C GLN A 93 14.22 11.31 -11.38
N THR A 94 15.50 10.95 -11.57
CA THR A 94 16.11 10.84 -12.90
C THR A 94 15.41 9.77 -13.77
N PHE A 95 15.03 8.65 -13.16
CA PHE A 95 14.30 7.59 -13.85
C PHE A 95 12.92 8.08 -14.33
N ASN A 96 12.19 8.82 -13.49
CA ASN A 96 10.89 9.38 -13.85
C ASN A 96 11.00 10.46 -14.93
N GLU A 97 12.08 11.24 -14.95
CA GLU A 97 12.33 12.22 -16.02
C GLU A 97 12.57 11.55 -17.37
N GLN A 98 13.27 10.42 -17.39
CA GLN A 98 13.59 9.67 -18.61
C GLN A 98 12.43 8.81 -19.13
N PHE A 99 11.69 8.18 -18.24
CA PHE A 99 10.68 7.16 -18.58
C PHE A 99 9.26 7.50 -18.17
N GLY A 100 9.07 8.53 -17.37
CA GLY A 100 7.76 8.96 -16.91
C GLY A 100 6.97 9.69 -17.98
N ASN A 101 5.70 9.35 -18.12
CA ASN A 101 4.78 10.11 -18.95
C ASN A 101 4.27 11.32 -18.16
N LYS A 102 4.59 12.52 -18.62
CA LYS A 102 4.03 13.74 -18.04
C LYS A 102 2.56 13.85 -18.40
N THR A 103 1.69 13.79 -17.41
CA THR A 103 0.27 14.07 -17.57
C THR A 103 0.00 15.56 -17.36
N LYS A 104 -0.91 16.13 -18.16
CA LYS A 104 -1.30 17.56 -18.03
C LYS A 104 -2.23 17.78 -16.83
N LEU A 105 -2.95 16.76 -16.41
CA LEU A 105 -3.91 16.81 -15.31
C LEU A 105 -3.61 15.68 -14.33
N SER A 106 -3.61 16.00 -13.04
CA SER A 106 -3.59 15.02 -11.97
C SER A 106 -5.02 14.73 -11.53
N VAL A 107 -5.34 13.46 -11.37
CA VAL A 107 -6.60 12.96 -10.79
C VAL A 107 -6.40 12.48 -9.35
N PHE A 108 -5.24 12.80 -8.76
CA PHE A 108 -4.99 12.51 -7.36
C PHE A 108 -5.71 13.53 -6.49
N GLU A 109 -6.41 13.06 -5.48
CA GLU A 109 -7.08 13.88 -4.48
C GLU A 109 -6.12 14.26 -3.35
N GLU A 110 -6.48 15.30 -2.61
CA GLU A 110 -5.70 15.72 -1.45
C GLU A 110 -5.72 14.65 -0.35
N ALA A 111 -4.57 14.39 0.23
CA ALA A 111 -4.46 13.42 1.31
C ALA A 111 -5.04 13.99 2.62
N PRO A 112 -5.74 13.16 3.44
CA PRO A 112 -6.23 13.60 4.73
C PRO A 112 -5.08 14.03 5.64
N ASN A 113 -5.41 14.76 6.69
CA ASN A 113 -4.41 15.22 7.66
C ASN A 113 -3.64 14.04 8.29
N PRO A 114 -2.43 14.26 8.84
CA PRO A 114 -1.59 13.18 9.36
C PRO A 114 -2.26 12.33 10.44
N SER A 115 -3.06 12.92 11.32
CA SER A 115 -3.74 12.21 12.41
C SER A 115 -4.83 11.28 11.86
N GLU A 116 -5.65 11.77 10.96
CA GLU A 116 -6.70 11.00 10.29
C GLU A 116 -6.10 9.87 9.43
N ARG A 117 -5.06 10.17 8.65
CA ARG A 117 -4.33 9.17 7.87
C ARG A 117 -3.74 8.06 8.73
N ASN A 118 -3.15 8.39 9.89
CA ASN A 118 -2.61 7.41 10.82
C ASN A 118 -3.71 6.51 11.39
N LEU A 119 -4.90 7.05 11.65
CA LEU A 119 -6.04 6.27 12.10
C LEU A 119 -6.55 5.31 11.01
N ILE A 120 -6.70 5.80 9.78
CA ILE A 120 -7.15 4.99 8.63
C ILE A 120 -6.16 3.84 8.33
N LEU A 121 -4.86 4.10 8.42
CA LEU A 121 -3.80 3.12 8.16
C LEU A 121 -3.43 2.27 9.39
N ALA A 122 -4.09 2.49 10.53
CA ALA A 122 -3.85 1.71 11.73
C ALA A 122 -4.26 0.25 11.55
N ARG A 123 -3.55 -0.65 12.22
CA ARG A 123 -3.94 -2.06 12.27
C ARG A 123 -5.17 -2.22 13.13
N LEU A 124 -6.26 -2.62 12.53
CA LEU A 124 -7.51 -2.92 13.24
C LEU A 124 -7.44 -4.31 13.89
N ALA A 125 -7.97 -4.41 15.09
CA ALA A 125 -8.11 -5.67 15.80
C ALA A 125 -9.38 -5.61 16.65
N GLU A 126 -10.33 -6.50 16.36
CA GLU A 126 -11.51 -6.65 17.19
C GLU A 126 -11.16 -7.24 18.56
N ARG A 127 -11.75 -6.70 19.59
CA ARG A 127 -11.65 -7.19 20.95
C ARG A 127 -12.99 -7.06 21.65
N VAL A 128 -13.28 -8.02 22.51
CA VAL A 128 -14.46 -7.97 23.37
C VAL A 128 -14.10 -7.24 24.65
N VAL A 129 -14.96 -6.32 25.06
CA VAL A 129 -14.86 -5.66 26.37
C VAL A 129 -15.34 -6.66 27.41
N ASP A 130 -14.55 -6.91 28.45
CA ASP A 130 -14.93 -7.81 29.53
C ASP A 130 -15.94 -7.16 30.49
N SER A 131 -16.46 -7.93 31.45
CA SER A 131 -17.40 -7.45 32.45
C SER A 131 -16.83 -6.37 33.37
N GLY A 132 -15.52 -6.22 33.41
CA GLY A 132 -14.81 -5.15 34.15
C GLY A 132 -14.54 -3.91 33.28
N HIS A 133 -15.14 -3.82 32.10
CA HIS A 133 -14.95 -2.73 31.13
C HIS A 133 -13.49 -2.60 30.61
N HIS A 134 -12.74 -3.72 30.58
CA HIS A 134 -11.38 -3.73 30.06
C HIS A 134 -11.33 -4.37 28.67
N ILE A 135 -10.38 -3.87 27.87
CA ILE A 135 -9.99 -4.47 26.59
C ILE A 135 -8.60 -5.08 26.75
N ARG A 136 -8.48 -6.40 26.58
CA ARG A 136 -7.18 -7.07 26.58
C ARG A 136 -6.55 -7.07 25.20
N PHE A 137 -5.38 -6.43 25.07
CA PHE A 137 -4.61 -6.44 23.84
C PHE A 137 -3.11 -6.57 24.12
N GLN A 138 -2.44 -7.55 23.49
CA GLN A 138 -1.00 -7.82 23.67
C GLN A 138 -0.58 -7.96 25.15
N ASN A 139 -1.35 -8.71 25.96
CA ASN A 139 -1.16 -8.90 27.40
C ASN A 139 -1.23 -7.62 28.25
N ARG A 140 -1.80 -6.55 27.72
CA ARG A 140 -2.11 -5.31 28.45
C ARG A 140 -3.60 -5.11 28.53
N TYR A 141 -4.03 -4.45 29.58
CA TYR A 141 -5.43 -4.06 29.75
C TYR A 141 -5.58 -2.56 29.49
N TYR A 142 -6.61 -2.22 28.74
CA TYR A 142 -6.97 -0.85 28.40
C TYR A 142 -8.40 -0.60 28.87
N MET A 143 -8.65 0.54 29.48
CA MET A 143 -9.98 1.01 29.80
C MET A 143 -10.41 2.01 28.70
N PRO A 144 -11.50 1.74 27.98
CA PRO A 144 -12.05 2.76 27.09
C PRO A 144 -12.56 3.94 27.93
N VAL A 145 -12.23 5.15 27.51
CA VAL A 145 -12.68 6.40 28.11
C VAL A 145 -14.02 6.80 27.56
#